data_88b1689ed6a9d8c5cfce8ac0d49835c3
#
_entry.id   88b1689ed6a9d8c5cfce8ac0d49835c3
#
_cell.length_a   1.000
_cell.length_b   1.000
_cell.length_c   1.000
_cell.angle_alpha   90.00
_cell.angle_beta   90.00
_cell.angle_gamma   90.00
#
_symmetry.space_group_name_H-M   'P 1'
#
loop_
_entity.id
_entity.type
_entity.pdbx_description
1 polymer ?
#
loop_
_entity_poly.entity_id
_entity_poly.type
_entity_poly.pdbx_seq_one_letter_code
_entity_poly.pdbx_strand_id
1 'polypeptide(L)'
;MKKEVKNEKNNAEFEAKITELTNDLQRTRADFENFRKQVEVQKENERKTTRLATVYKMLPLLDDLDRAVGAYVELKPLEKSLSKTLDGLKLAKIASGQGVEFNPDLHDAVMVEGEGEKEVIAETLRPGYYYEGEVLRPAMVKVKKI
;
A
#
# COMPACT_ATOMS: atom_id res chain seq x y z
N MET A 1 -18.43 -71.96 -5.24
CA MET A 1 -19.19 -71.15 -4.28
C MET A 1 -18.31 -70.42 -3.22
N LYS A 2 -17.53 -71.07 -2.36
CA LYS A 2 -16.71 -70.34 -1.35
C LYS A 2 -15.59 -69.42 -1.86
N LYS A 3 -15.03 -69.68 -3.04
CA LYS A 3 -13.98 -68.85 -3.70
C LYS A 3 -14.54 -67.62 -4.41
N GLU A 4 -15.74 -67.71 -4.97
CA GLU A 4 -16.40 -66.58 -5.66
C GLU A 4 -16.89 -65.54 -4.69
N VAL A 5 -17.51 -65.93 -3.58
CA VAL A 5 -17.96 -65.03 -2.49
C VAL A 5 -16.78 -64.29 -1.82
N LYS A 6 -15.58 -64.90 -1.76
CA LYS A 6 -14.37 -64.24 -1.22
C LYS A 6 -13.77 -63.25 -2.22
N ASN A 7 -13.91 -63.49 -3.51
CA ASN A 7 -13.45 -62.56 -4.55
C ASN A 7 -14.37 -61.31 -4.65
N GLU A 8 -15.69 -61.51 -4.53
CA GLU A 8 -16.67 -60.41 -4.53
C GLU A 8 -16.50 -59.49 -3.31
N LYS A 9 -16.25 -60.06 -2.12
CA LYS A 9 -15.93 -59.25 -0.92
C LYS A 9 -14.63 -58.42 -1.08
N ASN A 10 -13.58 -59.03 -1.59
CA ASN A 10 -12.32 -58.32 -1.86
C ASN A 10 -12.50 -57.19 -2.87
N ASN A 11 -13.29 -57.43 -3.95
CA ASN A 11 -13.58 -56.39 -4.95
C ASN A 11 -14.35 -55.21 -4.34
N ALA A 12 -15.38 -55.47 -3.50
CA ALA A 12 -16.12 -54.42 -2.82
C ALA A 12 -15.27 -53.61 -1.86
N GLU A 13 -14.31 -54.26 -1.17
CA GLU A 13 -13.35 -53.58 -0.29
C GLU A 13 -12.37 -52.70 -1.08
N PHE A 14 -11.91 -53.16 -2.25
CA PHE A 14 -11.06 -52.37 -3.15
C PHE A 14 -11.79 -51.18 -3.77
N GLU A 15 -13.04 -51.35 -4.21
CA GLU A 15 -13.87 -50.26 -4.72
C GLU A 15 -14.14 -49.18 -3.65
N ALA A 16 -14.44 -49.59 -2.42
CA ALA A 16 -14.60 -48.68 -1.30
C ALA A 16 -13.32 -47.88 -1.02
N LYS A 17 -12.15 -48.57 -1.06
CA LYS A 17 -10.86 -47.94 -0.84
C LYS A 17 -10.45 -46.99 -1.97
N ILE A 18 -10.77 -47.34 -3.22
CA ILE A 18 -10.57 -46.46 -4.38
C ILE A 18 -11.41 -45.19 -4.23
N THR A 19 -12.67 -45.33 -3.83
CA THR A 19 -13.58 -44.21 -3.62
C THR A 19 -13.08 -43.29 -2.50
N GLU A 20 -12.64 -43.85 -1.37
CA GLU A 20 -12.05 -43.12 -0.25
C GLU A 20 -10.82 -42.31 -0.72
N LEU A 21 -9.87 -43.00 -1.36
CA LEU A 21 -8.65 -42.36 -1.87
C LEU A 21 -8.93 -41.29 -2.92
N THR A 22 -9.94 -41.50 -3.78
CA THR A 22 -10.36 -40.51 -4.78
C THR A 22 -10.91 -39.24 -4.10
N ASN A 23 -11.73 -39.42 -3.07
CA ASN A 23 -12.27 -38.30 -2.30
C ASN A 23 -11.18 -37.54 -1.55
N ASP A 24 -10.22 -38.25 -0.93
CA ASP A 24 -9.08 -37.66 -0.26
C ASP A 24 -8.18 -36.88 -1.24
N LEU A 25 -7.99 -37.43 -2.43
CA LEU A 25 -7.21 -36.77 -3.49
C LEU A 25 -7.91 -35.51 -3.99
N GLN A 26 -9.23 -35.54 -4.18
CA GLN A 26 -10.00 -34.35 -4.56
C GLN A 26 -9.94 -33.28 -3.47
N ARG A 27 -10.07 -33.68 -2.21
CA ARG A 27 -9.95 -32.75 -1.07
C ARG A 27 -8.57 -32.13 -0.98
N THR A 28 -7.53 -32.97 -1.06
CA THR A 28 -6.14 -32.49 -1.03
C THR A 28 -5.83 -31.54 -2.18
N ARG A 29 -6.37 -31.81 -3.37
CA ARG A 29 -6.25 -30.90 -4.53
C ARG A 29 -6.93 -29.56 -4.26
N ALA A 30 -8.14 -29.56 -3.72
CA ALA A 30 -8.85 -28.34 -3.39
C ALA A 30 -8.10 -27.52 -2.30
N ASP A 31 -7.59 -28.20 -1.28
CA ASP A 31 -6.80 -27.58 -0.22
C ASP A 31 -5.49 -26.98 -0.78
N PHE A 32 -4.82 -27.68 -1.70
CA PHE A 32 -3.62 -27.19 -2.38
C PHE A 32 -3.91 -25.97 -3.26
N GLU A 33 -5.01 -25.95 -4.01
CA GLU A 33 -5.42 -24.80 -4.81
C GLU A 33 -5.72 -23.57 -3.91
N ASN A 34 -6.38 -23.77 -2.79
CA ASN A 34 -6.65 -22.72 -1.81
C ASN A 34 -5.35 -22.20 -1.18
N PHE A 35 -4.45 -23.09 -0.77
CA PHE A 35 -3.14 -22.74 -0.25
C PHE A 35 -2.33 -21.92 -1.26
N ARG A 36 -2.30 -22.33 -2.53
CA ARG A 36 -1.61 -21.59 -3.58
C ARG A 36 -2.14 -20.16 -3.73
N LYS A 37 -3.48 -19.99 -3.72
CA LYS A 37 -4.10 -18.67 -3.77
C LYS A 37 -3.72 -17.80 -2.56
N GLN A 38 -3.72 -18.38 -1.36
CA GLN A 38 -3.32 -17.67 -0.16
C GLN A 38 -1.86 -17.22 -0.21
N VAL A 39 -0.95 -18.08 -0.69
CA VAL A 39 0.47 -17.74 -0.86
C VAL A 39 0.65 -16.60 -1.87
N GLU A 40 -0.10 -16.58 -2.96
CA GLU A 40 -0.03 -15.48 -3.95
C GLU A 40 -0.49 -14.15 -3.33
N VAL A 41 -1.59 -14.15 -2.59
CA VAL A 41 -2.09 -12.95 -1.87
C VAL A 41 -1.09 -12.49 -0.81
N GLN A 42 -0.52 -13.42 -0.04
CA GLN A 42 0.49 -13.09 0.96
C GLN A 42 1.74 -12.46 0.35
N LYS A 43 2.26 -13.04 -0.75
CA LYS A 43 3.42 -12.47 -1.46
C LYS A 43 3.15 -11.06 -1.98
N GLU A 44 1.95 -10.79 -2.49
CA GLU A 44 1.59 -9.45 -2.96
C GLU A 44 1.52 -8.45 -1.80
N ASN A 45 0.94 -8.85 -0.68
CA ASN A 45 0.88 -8.02 0.53
C ASN A 45 2.29 -7.74 1.09
N GLU A 46 3.18 -8.73 1.13
CA GLU A 46 4.57 -8.56 1.55
C GLU A 46 5.32 -7.59 0.63
N ARG A 47 5.12 -7.70 -0.70
CA ARG A 47 5.70 -6.76 -1.67
C ARG A 47 5.21 -5.33 -1.44
N LYS A 48 3.91 -5.14 -1.22
CA LYS A 48 3.34 -3.82 -0.90
C LYS A 48 3.92 -3.25 0.37
N THR A 49 3.96 -4.04 1.44
CA THR A 49 4.50 -3.61 2.73
C THR A 49 5.98 -3.24 2.64
N THR A 50 6.77 -4.03 1.91
CA THR A 50 8.21 -3.76 1.72
C THR A 50 8.43 -2.48 0.91
N ARG A 51 7.68 -2.27 -0.17
CA ARG A 51 7.73 -1.03 -0.96
C ARG A 51 7.38 0.18 -0.10
N LEU A 52 6.28 0.09 0.64
CA LEU A 52 5.82 1.16 1.53
C LEU A 52 6.88 1.50 2.59
N ALA A 53 7.46 0.50 3.24
CA ALA A 53 8.52 0.68 4.22
C ALA A 53 9.77 1.35 3.62
N THR A 54 10.11 1.03 2.37
CA THR A 54 11.22 1.66 1.64
C THR A 54 10.94 3.13 1.38
N VAL A 55 9.73 3.45 0.89
CA VAL A 55 9.31 4.83 0.65
C VAL A 55 9.32 5.64 1.95
N TYR A 56 8.81 5.09 3.06
CA TYR A 56 8.88 5.75 4.37
C TYR A 56 10.30 6.12 4.78
N LYS A 57 11.27 5.23 4.54
CA LYS A 57 12.68 5.50 4.86
C LYS A 57 13.30 6.59 3.98
N MET A 58 12.74 6.83 2.80
CA MET A 58 13.20 7.90 1.89
C MET A 58 12.61 9.27 2.24
N LEU A 59 11.49 9.35 2.97
CA LEU A 59 10.82 10.62 3.27
C LEU A 59 11.74 11.67 3.93
N PRO A 60 12.61 11.34 4.90
CA PRO A 60 13.52 12.33 5.48
C PRO A 60 14.47 12.96 4.44
N LEU A 61 14.98 12.15 3.50
CA LEU A 61 15.82 12.65 2.43
C LEU A 61 15.05 13.61 1.50
N LEU A 62 13.79 13.30 1.21
CA LEU A 62 12.92 14.16 0.41
C LEU A 62 12.62 15.47 1.13
N ASP A 63 12.42 15.44 2.45
CA ASP A 63 12.22 16.63 3.28
C ASP A 63 13.47 17.53 3.26
N ASP A 64 14.67 16.95 3.36
CA ASP A 64 15.92 17.69 3.31
C ASP A 64 16.19 18.30 1.92
N LEU A 65 15.87 17.57 0.86
CA LEU A 65 15.95 18.10 -0.52
C LEU A 65 14.97 19.26 -0.73
N ASP A 66 13.74 19.14 -0.25
CA ASP A 66 12.73 20.19 -0.34
C ASP A 66 13.19 21.47 0.36
N ARG A 67 13.76 21.32 1.55
CA ARG A 67 14.36 22.43 2.31
C ARG A 67 15.54 23.07 1.58
N ALA A 68 16.41 22.24 0.97
CA ALA A 68 17.54 22.74 0.20
C ALA A 68 17.10 23.50 -1.05
N VAL A 69 16.10 23.00 -1.78
CA VAL A 69 15.54 23.69 -2.96
C VAL A 69 14.89 25.02 -2.56
N GLY A 70 14.23 25.08 -1.41
CA GLY A 70 13.65 26.31 -0.86
C GLY A 70 14.73 27.36 -0.51
N ALA A 71 15.90 26.92 -0.05
CA ALA A 71 17.02 27.79 0.32
C ALA A 71 17.87 28.23 -0.89
N TYR A 72 17.99 27.39 -1.92
CA TYR A 72 18.89 27.61 -3.08
C TYR A 72 18.12 27.51 -4.40
N VAL A 73 17.85 28.65 -5.04
CA VAL A 73 17.09 28.71 -6.32
C VAL A 73 17.75 27.93 -7.45
N GLU A 74 19.06 27.75 -7.39
CA GLU A 74 19.85 26.99 -8.37
C GLU A 74 19.50 25.50 -8.39
N LEU A 75 18.89 24.99 -7.32
CA LEU A 75 18.45 23.58 -7.21
C LEU A 75 17.06 23.29 -7.81
N LYS A 76 16.35 24.31 -8.32
CA LYS A 76 15.04 24.11 -8.96
C LYS A 76 15.02 23.06 -10.09
N PRO A 77 16.06 22.93 -10.95
CA PRO A 77 16.09 21.87 -11.95
C PRO A 77 16.11 20.46 -11.32
N LEU A 78 16.75 20.31 -10.15
CA LEU A 78 16.79 19.07 -9.40
C LEU A 78 15.40 18.68 -8.88
N GLU A 79 14.63 19.65 -8.39
CA GLU A 79 13.24 19.45 -7.96
C GLU A 79 12.36 18.86 -9.07
N LYS A 80 12.49 19.40 -10.29
CA LYS A 80 11.76 18.90 -11.47
C LYS A 80 12.13 17.44 -11.81
N SER A 81 13.41 17.12 -11.75
CA SER A 81 13.89 15.76 -12.00
C SER A 81 13.43 14.79 -10.92
N LEU A 82 13.48 15.23 -9.66
CA LEU A 82 12.99 14.46 -8.52
C LEU A 82 11.50 14.18 -8.64
N SER A 83 10.68 15.21 -8.93
CA SER A 83 9.23 15.05 -9.09
C SER A 83 8.88 13.99 -10.13
N LYS A 84 9.53 14.01 -11.31
CA LYS A 84 9.34 12.99 -12.34
C LYS A 84 9.69 11.58 -11.87
N THR A 85 10.76 11.46 -11.08
CA THR A 85 11.19 10.16 -10.53
C THR A 85 10.18 9.65 -9.51
N LEU A 86 9.67 10.53 -8.66
CA LEU A 86 8.64 10.21 -7.65
C LEU A 86 7.33 9.79 -8.31
N ASP A 87 6.90 10.49 -9.38
CA ASP A 87 5.71 10.12 -10.16
C ASP A 87 5.85 8.71 -10.75
N GLY A 88 7.04 8.36 -11.25
CA GLY A 88 7.35 7.00 -11.72
C GLY A 88 7.26 5.93 -10.63
N LEU A 89 7.48 6.31 -9.38
CA LEU A 89 7.33 5.46 -8.20
C LEU A 89 5.91 5.52 -7.60
N LYS A 90 4.98 6.23 -8.26
CA LYS A 90 3.60 6.49 -7.78
C LYS A 90 3.55 7.25 -6.44
N LEU A 91 4.57 8.04 -6.18
CA LEU A 91 4.66 8.93 -5.04
C LEU A 91 4.44 10.37 -5.52
N ALA A 92 3.39 11.02 -5.07
CA ALA A 92 3.04 12.39 -5.45
C ALA A 92 2.97 13.30 -4.23
N LYS A 93 3.43 14.56 -4.37
CA LYS A 93 3.26 15.56 -3.31
C LYS A 93 1.80 15.95 -3.15
N ILE A 94 1.37 16.13 -1.90
CA ILE A 94 0.09 16.74 -1.57
C ILE A 94 0.19 18.25 -1.81
N ALA A 95 -0.82 18.81 -2.49
CA ALA A 95 -0.89 20.24 -2.72
C ALA A 95 -1.06 20.99 -1.39
N SER A 96 -0.01 21.67 -0.95
CA SER A 96 0.02 22.40 0.32
C SER A 96 0.63 23.80 0.18
N GLY A 97 0.61 24.36 -1.03
CA GLY A 97 1.11 25.71 -1.28
C GLY A 97 0.33 26.79 -0.56
N GLN A 98 0.95 27.98 -0.41
CA GLN A 98 0.30 29.14 0.19
C GLN A 98 -1.01 29.48 -0.53
N GLY A 99 -2.09 29.70 0.23
CA GLY A 99 -3.41 30.03 -0.30
C GLY A 99 -4.26 28.81 -0.70
N VAL A 100 -3.72 27.59 -0.66
CA VAL A 100 -4.51 26.35 -0.82
C VAL A 100 -5.46 26.21 0.36
N GLU A 101 -6.70 25.80 0.09
CA GLU A 101 -7.69 25.53 1.11
C GLU A 101 -7.26 24.37 2.02
N PHE A 102 -7.42 24.58 3.32
CA PHE A 102 -7.09 23.55 4.30
C PHE A 102 -8.07 22.37 4.20
N ASN A 103 -7.53 21.17 4.16
CA ASN A 103 -8.30 19.93 4.18
C ASN A 103 -7.74 19.01 5.27
N PRO A 104 -8.52 18.67 6.32
CA PRO A 104 -8.09 17.83 7.42
C PRO A 104 -7.63 16.42 7.01
N ASP A 105 -8.14 15.90 5.89
CA ASP A 105 -7.74 14.57 5.40
C ASP A 105 -6.34 14.56 4.77
N LEU A 106 -5.86 15.72 4.34
CA LEU A 106 -4.61 15.89 3.58
C LEU A 106 -3.53 16.67 4.34
N HIS A 107 -3.98 17.51 5.28
CA HIS A 107 -3.13 18.49 5.94
C HIS A 107 -3.22 18.36 7.47
N ASP A 108 -2.08 18.41 8.12
CA ASP A 108 -1.94 18.46 9.57
C ASP A 108 -1.62 19.90 10.00
N ALA A 109 -2.59 20.58 10.62
CA ALA A 109 -2.43 21.97 11.05
C ALA A 109 -1.71 22.02 12.38
N VAL A 110 -0.48 22.53 12.39
CA VAL A 110 0.32 22.73 13.61
C VAL A 110 -0.04 24.03 14.30
N MET A 111 -0.43 25.03 13.55
CA MET A 111 -0.79 26.36 14.04
C MET A 111 -1.91 26.94 13.18
N VAL A 112 -2.89 27.57 13.83
CA VAL A 112 -3.98 28.29 13.17
C VAL A 112 -3.93 29.71 13.67
N GLU A 113 -3.82 30.68 12.74
CA GLU A 113 -3.73 32.11 13.04
C GLU A 113 -4.85 32.88 12.36
N GLY A 114 -5.23 34.03 12.93
CA GLY A 114 -6.22 34.92 12.35
C GLY A 114 -7.67 34.61 12.77
N GLU A 115 -8.57 35.45 12.29
CA GLU A 115 -10.01 35.36 12.52
C GLU A 115 -10.71 35.36 11.16
N GLY A 116 -11.63 34.45 10.94
CA GLY A 116 -12.36 34.30 9.67
C GLY A 116 -13.01 32.92 9.57
N GLU A 117 -13.83 32.77 8.53
CA GLU A 117 -14.56 31.52 8.29
C GLU A 117 -13.80 30.56 7.36
N LYS A 118 -12.89 31.09 6.54
CA LYS A 118 -12.17 30.30 5.55
C LYS A 118 -10.75 30.01 6.02
N GLU A 119 -10.42 28.73 6.05
CA GLU A 119 -9.10 28.23 6.43
C GLU A 119 -8.23 27.97 5.20
N VAL A 120 -7.10 28.67 5.10
CA VAL A 120 -6.14 28.50 4.00
C VAL A 120 -4.74 28.25 4.56
N ILE A 121 -3.93 27.55 3.78
CA ILE A 121 -2.53 27.27 4.14
C ILE A 121 -1.74 28.57 4.03
N ALA A 122 -1.12 28.97 5.12
CA ALA A 122 -0.20 30.09 5.17
C ALA A 122 1.23 29.69 4.80
N GLU A 123 1.67 28.54 5.33
CA GLU A 123 3.02 28.03 5.13
C GLU A 123 3.04 26.49 5.25
N THR A 124 3.80 25.83 4.39
CA THR A 124 4.08 24.39 4.50
C THR A 124 5.37 24.19 5.28
N LEU A 125 5.27 23.54 6.45
CA LEU A 125 6.43 23.22 7.27
C LEU A 125 7.08 21.91 6.86
N ARG A 126 6.26 20.98 6.35
CA ARG A 126 6.70 19.66 5.90
C ARG A 126 5.80 19.15 4.80
N PRO A 127 6.33 18.73 3.65
CA PRO A 127 5.51 18.25 2.55
C PRO A 127 4.78 16.93 2.90
N GLY A 128 3.55 16.80 2.43
CA GLY A 128 2.80 15.57 2.45
C GLY A 128 2.97 14.79 1.16
N TYR A 129 2.68 13.49 1.23
CA TYR A 129 2.81 12.61 0.07
C TYR A 129 1.65 11.62 -0.03
N TYR A 130 1.22 11.38 -1.27
CA TYR A 130 0.43 10.23 -1.66
C TYR A 130 1.35 9.11 -2.13
N TYR A 131 0.97 7.87 -1.84
CA TYR A 131 1.56 6.68 -2.43
C TYR A 131 0.46 5.79 -3.00
N GLU A 132 0.53 5.49 -4.30
CA GLU A 132 -0.50 4.70 -5.02
C GLU A 132 -1.94 5.26 -4.84
N GLY A 133 -2.09 6.57 -4.66
CA GLY A 133 -3.37 7.27 -4.49
C GLY A 133 -3.87 7.36 -3.05
N GLU A 134 -3.20 6.72 -2.10
CA GLU A 134 -3.52 6.82 -0.67
C GLU A 134 -2.59 7.82 0.03
N VAL A 135 -3.10 8.51 1.06
CA VAL A 135 -2.28 9.43 1.85
C VAL A 135 -1.25 8.64 2.66
N LEU A 136 0.01 8.78 2.27
CA LEU A 136 1.13 8.17 2.98
C LEU A 136 1.49 8.97 4.25
N ARG A 137 1.51 10.29 4.10
CA ARG A 137 1.77 11.25 5.16
C ARG A 137 1.09 12.57 4.82
N PRO A 138 0.26 13.15 5.72
CA PRO A 138 -0.31 14.47 5.51
C PRO A 138 0.79 15.54 5.46
N ALA A 139 0.50 16.66 4.79
CA ALA A 139 1.38 17.81 4.82
C ALA A 139 1.21 18.57 6.15
N MET A 140 2.31 18.87 6.79
CA MET A 140 2.33 19.66 8.02
C MET A 140 2.35 21.15 7.66
N VAL A 141 1.33 21.87 8.07
CA VAL A 141 1.09 23.23 7.60
C VAL A 141 0.76 24.20 8.74
N LYS A 142 1.02 25.50 8.53
CA LYS A 142 0.39 26.58 9.27
C LYS A 142 -0.84 27.04 8.51
N VAL A 143 -1.94 27.23 9.19
CA VAL A 143 -3.21 27.64 8.62
C VAL A 143 -3.50 29.07 9.03
N LYS A 144 -4.05 29.87 8.11
CA LYS A 144 -4.57 31.21 8.37
C LYS A 144 -6.05 31.24 8.10
N LYS A 145 -6.83 31.83 9.01
CA LYS A 145 -8.25 32.16 8.82
C LYS A 145 -8.37 33.53 8.15
N ILE A 146 -9.15 33.58 7.08
CA ILE A 146 -9.44 34.79 6.30
C ILE A 146 -10.93 34.97 6.10
#